data_ee4076368f2098c1069cff610e174813
#
_entry.id   ee4076368f2098c1069cff610e174813
#
_cell.length_a   1.000
_cell.length_b   1.000
_cell.length_c   1.000
_cell.angle_alpha   90.00
_cell.angle_beta   90.00
_cell.angle_gamma   90.00
#
_symmetry.space_group_name_H-M   'P 1'
#
loop_
_entity.id
_entity.type
_entity.pdbx_description
1 polymer ?
#
loop_
_entity_poly.entity_id
_entity_poly.type
_entity_poly.pdbx_seq_one_letter_code
_entity_poly.pdbx_strand_id
1 'polypeptide(L)' 'MTLYEKIKAIYPELVNQDFLTVIRLQNDSDGKGDYIKEWNHPTLPRPTDAQLEAAQ' A
#
# COMPACT_ATOMS: atom_id res chain seq x y z
N MET A 1 -5.58 -1.06 -11.62
CA MET A 1 -4.52 -1.58 -10.76
C MET A 1 -4.96 -1.47 -9.31
N THR A 2 -4.78 -2.51 -8.52
CA THR A 2 -5.16 -2.48 -7.11
C THR A 2 -4.13 -1.69 -6.29
N LEU A 3 -4.52 -1.28 -5.09
CA LEU A 3 -3.58 -0.60 -4.18
C LEU A 3 -2.37 -1.47 -3.89
N TYR A 4 -2.57 -2.78 -3.71
CA TYR A 4 -1.49 -3.73 -3.51
C TYR A 4 -0.48 -3.66 -4.68
N GLU A 5 -0.97 -3.68 -5.90
CA GLU A 5 -0.12 -3.62 -7.09
C GLU A 5 0.63 -2.29 -7.19
N LYS A 6 -0.04 -1.20 -6.84
CA LYS A 6 0.61 0.12 -6.83
C LYS A 6 1.76 0.18 -5.83
N ILE A 7 1.54 -0.35 -4.64
CA ILE A 7 2.60 -0.38 -3.62
C ILE A 7 3.74 -1.26 -4.06
N LYS A 8 3.45 -2.41 -4.68
CA LYS A 8 4.50 -3.29 -5.20
C LYS A 8 5.29 -2.64 -6.34
N ALA A 9 4.66 -1.77 -7.13
CA ALA A 9 5.35 -1.03 -8.18
C ALA A 9 6.34 -0.02 -7.59
N ILE A 10 5.98 0.61 -6.48
CA ILE A 10 6.85 1.56 -5.78
C ILE A 10 7.97 0.82 -5.04
N TYR A 11 7.62 -0.25 -4.35
CA TYR A 11 8.54 -1.05 -3.54
C TYR A 11 8.51 -2.52 -3.99
N PRO A 12 9.19 -2.88 -5.07
CA PRO A 12 9.15 -4.26 -5.59
C PRO A 12 9.77 -5.29 -4.65
N GLU A 13 10.52 -4.84 -3.66
CA GLU A 13 11.13 -5.72 -2.67
C GLU A 13 10.16 -6.22 -1.59
N LEU A 14 8.96 -5.64 -1.52
CA LEU A 14 7.95 -6.10 -0.55
C LEU A 14 7.43 -7.49 -0.93
N VAL A 15 7.15 -8.29 0.11
CA VAL A 15 6.58 -9.63 -0.05
C VAL A 15 5.17 -9.66 0.52
N ASN A 16 4.39 -10.68 0.18
CA ASN A 16 3.01 -10.81 0.64
C ASN A 16 2.91 -10.78 2.17
N GLN A 17 3.88 -11.36 2.85
CA GLN A 17 3.89 -11.40 4.31
C GLN A 17 3.91 -10.01 4.93
N ASP A 18 4.60 -9.05 4.29
CA ASP A 18 4.64 -7.67 4.78
C ASP A 18 3.24 -7.05 4.81
N PHE A 19 2.40 -7.39 3.84
CA PHE A 19 1.02 -6.91 3.78
C PHE A 19 0.12 -7.55 4.82
N LEU A 20 0.58 -8.60 5.49
CA LEU A 20 -0.17 -9.27 6.55
C LEU A 20 0.32 -8.89 7.95
N THR A 21 1.54 -8.37 8.06
CA THR A 21 2.18 -8.12 9.36
C THR A 21 2.41 -6.64 9.64
N VAL A 22 3.10 -5.94 8.74
CA VAL A 22 3.51 -4.55 8.98
C VAL A 22 2.68 -3.54 8.19
N ILE A 23 2.03 -3.98 7.12
CA ILE A 23 1.20 -3.13 6.27
C ILE A 23 -0.24 -3.60 6.36
N ARG A 24 -1.16 -2.68 6.61
CA ARG A 24 -2.59 -2.97 6.65
C ARG A 24 -3.31 -2.12 5.62
N LEU A 25 -4.02 -2.79 4.73
CA LEU A 25 -4.86 -2.13 3.73
C LEU A 25 -6.31 -2.35 4.12
N GLN A 26 -7.16 -1.36 3.86
CA GLN A 26 -8.57 -1.46 4.20
C GLN A 26 -9.42 -0.78 3.15
N ASN A 27 -10.62 -1.32 2.96
CA ASN A 27 -11.64 -0.73 2.09
C ASN A 27 -12.93 -0.67 2.91
N ASP A 28 -13.44 0.54 3.13
CA ASP A 28 -14.65 0.76 3.93
C ASP A 28 -15.92 0.73 3.09
N SER A 29 -15.81 0.41 1.82
CA SER A 29 -16.95 0.35 0.88
C SER A 29 -17.67 1.70 0.76
N ASP A 30 -16.92 2.80 0.88
CA ASP A 30 -17.46 4.16 0.80
C ASP A 30 -17.28 4.80 -0.57
N GLY A 31 -16.89 4.02 -1.57
CA GLY A 31 -16.65 4.50 -2.92
C GLY A 31 -15.27 5.06 -3.16
N LYS A 32 -14.43 5.14 -2.15
CA LYS A 32 -13.07 5.66 -2.28
C LYS A 32 -12.03 4.60 -2.57
N GLY A 33 -12.41 3.32 -2.47
CA GLY A 33 -11.51 2.21 -2.73
C GLY A 33 -10.60 1.89 -1.55
N ASP A 34 -9.54 1.14 -1.81
CA ASP A 34 -8.62 0.71 -0.78
C ASP A 34 -7.72 1.86 -0.33
N TYR A 35 -7.33 1.81 0.94
CA TYR A 35 -6.36 2.77 1.47
C TYR A 35 -5.43 2.06 2.46
N ILE A 36 -4.29 2.70 2.77
CA ILE A 36 -3.33 2.18 3.74
C ILE A 36 -3.82 2.57 5.14
N LYS A 37 -4.25 1.58 5.91
CA LYS A 37 -4.70 1.80 7.28
C LYS A 37 -3.52 1.92 8.24
N GLU A 38 -2.51 1.05 8.09
CA GLU A 38 -1.33 1.04 8.91
C GLU A 38 -0.10 0.78 8.05
N TRP A 39 1.00 1.41 8.39
CA TRP A 39 2.28 1.20 7.73
C TRP A 39 3.36 1.18 8.81
N ASN A 40 3.83 0.00 9.13
CA ASN A 40 4.82 -0.21 10.19
C ASN A 40 6.12 -0.81 9.66
N HIS A 41 6.41 -0.63 8.38
CA HIS A 41 7.62 -1.19 7.79
C HIS A 41 8.85 -0.51 8.41
N PRO A 42 9.84 -1.29 8.86
CA PRO A 42 10.98 -0.73 9.60
C PRO A 42 11.95 0.08 8.74
N THR A 43 11.99 -0.17 7.44
CA THR A 43 12.99 0.46 6.56
C THR A 43 12.38 1.31 5.45
N LEU A 44 11.15 1.04 5.02
CA LEU A 44 10.52 1.75 3.92
C LEU A 44 9.47 2.72 4.44
N PRO A 45 9.52 4.01 4.02
CA PRO A 45 8.51 4.97 4.44
C PRO A 45 7.18 4.74 3.72
N ARG A 46 6.08 5.16 4.37
CA ARG A 46 4.75 5.07 3.76
C ARG A 46 4.71 5.88 2.47
N PRO A 47 4.23 5.27 1.36
CA PRO A 47 4.09 6.01 0.12
C PRO A 47 3.01 7.08 0.25
N THR A 48 3.24 8.23 -0.39
CA THR A 48 2.26 9.31 -0.39
C THR A 48 1.16 9.01 -1.42
N ASP A 49 0.04 9.73 -1.30
CA ASP A 49 -1.04 9.60 -2.27
C ASP A 49 -0.55 9.93 -3.68
N ALA A 50 0.32 10.92 -3.81
CA ALA A 50 0.90 11.28 -5.10
C ALA A 50 1.71 10.14 -5.71
N GLN A 51 2.48 9.43 -4.87
CA GLN A 51 3.25 8.26 -5.33
C GLN A 51 2.33 7.14 -5.77
N LEU A 52 1.25 6.90 -5.05
CA LEU A 52 0.28 5.87 -5.40
C LEU A 52 -0.44 6.18 -6.70
N GLU A 53 -0.77 7.43 -6.93
CA GLU A 53 -1.39 7.85 -8.19
C GLU A 53 -0.43 7.71 -9.37
N ALA A 54 0.84 8.00 -9.16
CA ALA A 54 1.84 7.92 -10.21
C ALA A 54 2.24 6.49 -10.55
N ALA A 55 1.92 5.53 -9.70
CA ALA A 55 2.32 4.13 -9.84
C ALA A 55 1.36 3.30 -10.71
N GLN A 56 0.57 3.92 -11.52
CA GLN A 56 -0.38 3.22 -12.40
C GLN A 56 0.31 2.59 -13.60
#